data_ae3a00d31aba593ab169e82fb037d0bd
#
_entry.id   ae3a00d31aba593ab169e82fb037d0bd
#
_cell.length_a   1.000
_cell.length_b   1.000
_cell.length_c   1.000
_cell.angle_alpha   90.00
_cell.angle_beta   90.00
_cell.angle_gamma   90.00
#
_symmetry.space_group_name_H-M   'P 1'
#
loop_
_entity.id
_entity.type
_entity.pdbx_description
1 polymer ?
#
loop_
_entity_poly.entity_id
_entity_poly.type
_entity_poly.pdbx_seq_one_letter_code
_entity_poly.pdbx_strand_id
1 'polypeptide(L)'
;MIDIRDYIPEDSLTIDTYFKDDSKEFSWTITEDEVPLAILGVYCLHHGCYRAFACFNEKKKVSPLFITKIAKLLLQQGPRLDPCMGRIEATVRSDFPIAIRWATLLGFEYEGVLHDFDKDDGSDHLMFYFKGLKRENNVG
;
A
#
# COMPACT_ATOMS: atom_id res chain seq x y z
N MET A 1 21.29 7.76 -5.68
CA MET A 1 20.95 7.61 -4.26
C MET A 1 19.48 7.39 -4.10
N ILE A 2 19.11 6.38 -3.36
CA ILE A 2 17.70 6.09 -3.09
C ILE A 2 17.29 6.75 -1.80
N ASP A 3 16.13 7.39 -1.82
CA ASP A 3 15.64 8.17 -0.69
C ASP A 3 14.15 7.90 -0.48
N ILE A 4 13.67 8.12 0.73
CA ILE A 4 12.26 8.01 1.09
C ILE A 4 11.86 9.34 1.69
N ARG A 5 10.80 9.93 1.16
CA ARG A 5 10.28 11.19 1.66
C ARG A 5 8.77 11.20 1.65
N ASP A 6 8.17 12.19 2.27
CA ASP A 6 6.72 12.35 2.23
C ASP A 6 6.26 12.54 0.78
N TYR A 7 5.08 11.99 0.50
CA TYR A 7 4.44 12.19 -0.79
C TYR A 7 4.06 13.66 -0.98
N ILE A 8 4.30 14.16 -2.19
CA ILE A 8 3.82 15.49 -2.61
C ILE A 8 3.01 15.32 -3.89
N PRO A 9 2.01 16.19 -4.14
CA PRO A 9 1.13 16.05 -5.32
C PRO A 9 1.86 15.98 -6.65
N GLU A 10 3.02 16.62 -6.78
CA GLU A 10 3.82 16.62 -8.00
C GLU A 10 4.30 15.20 -8.38
N ASP A 11 4.37 14.30 -7.43
CA ASP A 11 4.80 12.93 -7.70
C ASP A 11 3.80 12.20 -8.62
N SER A 12 2.54 12.61 -8.61
CA SER A 12 1.52 12.04 -9.48
C SER A 12 1.72 12.38 -10.95
N LEU A 13 2.59 13.34 -11.26
CA LEU A 13 2.94 13.66 -12.64
C LEU A 13 3.85 12.59 -13.26
N THR A 14 4.59 11.87 -12.43
CA THR A 14 5.51 10.82 -12.86
C THR A 14 4.93 9.43 -12.68
N ILE A 15 4.14 9.23 -11.63
CA ILE A 15 3.56 7.93 -11.29
C ILE A 15 2.04 8.05 -11.30
N ASP A 16 1.40 7.21 -12.12
CA ASP A 16 -0.06 7.18 -12.18
C ASP A 16 -0.63 6.65 -10.85
N THR A 17 -1.54 7.41 -10.27
CA THR A 17 -2.20 7.04 -9.03
C THR A 17 -3.66 6.76 -9.30
N TYR A 18 -4.18 5.68 -8.71
CA TYR A 18 -5.54 5.22 -8.94
C TYR A 18 -6.59 6.03 -8.18
N PHE A 19 -6.16 6.90 -7.30
CA PHE A 19 -7.08 7.67 -6.45
C PHE A 19 -6.85 9.14 -6.73
N LYS A 20 -7.96 9.86 -6.77
CA LYS A 20 -7.97 11.29 -7.05
C LYS A 20 -7.95 12.13 -5.78
N ASP A 21 -7.63 11.52 -4.67
CA ASP A 21 -7.92 12.15 -3.41
C ASP A 21 -6.69 12.76 -2.76
N ASP A 22 -6.92 13.88 -2.12
CA ASP A 22 -5.92 14.58 -1.35
C ASP A 22 -5.73 13.98 0.04
N SER A 23 -6.53 12.98 0.39
CA SER A 23 -6.51 12.36 1.72
C SER A 23 -5.43 11.30 1.87
N LYS A 24 -4.25 11.54 1.32
CA LYS A 24 -3.11 10.63 1.45
C LYS A 24 -2.34 10.95 2.71
N GLU A 25 -3.00 10.75 3.86
CA GLU A 25 -2.44 11.14 5.14
C GLU A 25 -1.11 10.45 5.45
N PHE A 26 -1.00 9.18 5.08
CA PHE A 26 0.19 8.40 5.37
C PHE A 26 0.71 7.79 4.08
N SER A 27 1.43 8.59 3.30
CA SER A 27 1.99 8.14 2.05
C SER A 27 3.40 8.70 1.86
N TRP A 28 4.23 7.90 1.22
CA TRP A 28 5.65 8.20 1.01
C TRP A 28 6.02 7.93 -0.42
N THR A 29 6.95 8.73 -0.93
CA THR A 29 7.52 8.53 -2.24
C THR A 29 8.95 8.05 -2.09
N ILE A 30 9.26 6.96 -2.80
CA ILE A 30 10.62 6.44 -2.89
C ILE A 30 11.21 7.00 -4.17
N THR A 31 12.36 7.65 -4.04
CA THR A 31 13.02 8.28 -5.18
C THR A 31 14.41 7.71 -5.39
N GLU A 32 14.89 7.78 -6.64
CA GLU A 32 16.27 7.54 -6.98
C GLU A 32 16.77 8.77 -7.73
N ASP A 33 17.78 9.43 -7.17
CA ASP A 33 18.31 10.67 -7.71
C ASP A 33 17.19 11.68 -8.00
N GLU A 34 16.30 11.82 -7.01
CA GLU A 34 15.14 12.72 -7.03
C GLU A 34 14.02 12.32 -7.99
N VAL A 35 14.17 11.21 -8.73
CA VAL A 35 13.12 10.71 -9.60
C VAL A 35 12.23 9.74 -8.84
N PRO A 36 10.92 9.97 -8.80
CA PRO A 36 10.00 9.04 -8.12
C PRO A 36 10.01 7.65 -8.74
N LEU A 37 10.21 6.64 -7.89
CA LEU A 37 10.16 5.23 -8.28
C LEU A 37 8.85 4.58 -7.89
N ALA A 38 8.34 4.91 -6.71
CA ALA A 38 7.14 4.31 -6.17
C ALA A 38 6.50 5.24 -5.15
N ILE A 39 5.19 5.13 -5.03
CA ILE A 39 4.42 5.78 -3.97
C ILE A 39 3.76 4.67 -3.17
N LEU A 40 4.03 4.64 -1.88
CA LEU A 40 3.47 3.65 -0.96
C LEU A 40 2.72 4.36 0.15
N GLY A 41 1.63 3.77 0.61
CA GLY A 41 0.92 4.38 1.72
C GLY A 41 -0.33 3.64 2.13
N VAL A 42 -1.03 4.25 3.08
CA VAL A 42 -2.33 3.80 3.53
C VAL A 42 -3.24 5.02 3.62
N TYR A 43 -4.54 4.80 3.42
CA TYR A 43 -5.54 5.84 3.63
C TYR A 43 -6.70 5.29 4.45
N CYS A 44 -7.30 6.18 5.22
CA CYS A 44 -8.40 5.83 6.12
C CYS A 44 -9.69 5.59 5.35
N LEU A 45 -10.31 4.43 5.56
CA LEU A 45 -11.65 4.13 5.04
C LEU A 45 -12.71 4.53 6.05
N HIS A 46 -12.49 4.17 7.29
CA HIS A 46 -13.30 4.55 8.43
C HIS A 46 -12.46 4.34 9.68
N HIS A 47 -12.95 4.76 10.81
CA HIS A 47 -12.19 4.74 12.06
C HIS A 47 -11.51 3.39 12.31
N GLY A 48 -10.19 3.43 12.39
CA GLY A 48 -9.37 2.26 12.68
C GLY A 48 -9.11 1.33 11.50
N CYS A 49 -9.73 1.57 10.36
CA CYS A 49 -9.55 0.74 9.17
C CYS A 49 -8.90 1.53 8.04
N TYR A 50 -7.78 1.03 7.56
CA TYR A 50 -7.00 1.68 6.51
C TYR A 50 -6.83 0.76 5.33
N ARG A 51 -6.66 1.34 4.15
CA ARG A 51 -6.37 0.60 2.92
C ARG A 51 -4.97 0.95 2.44
N ALA A 52 -4.16 -0.09 2.24
CA ALA A 52 -2.81 0.07 1.71
C ALA A 52 -2.84 0.15 0.19
N PHE A 53 -1.91 0.89 -0.36
CA PHE A 53 -1.75 1.02 -1.80
C PHE A 53 -0.28 1.13 -2.17
N ALA A 54 0.02 0.77 -3.41
CA ALA A 54 1.34 0.92 -4.01
C ALA A 54 1.18 1.29 -5.47
N CYS A 55 1.89 2.33 -5.90
CA CYS A 55 1.91 2.77 -7.29
C CYS A 55 3.37 2.85 -7.73
N PHE A 56 3.67 2.39 -8.93
CA PHE A 56 5.04 2.28 -9.41
C PHE A 56 5.26 3.09 -10.68
N ASN A 57 6.48 3.62 -10.80
CA ASN A 57 6.91 4.26 -12.04
C ASN A 57 7.25 3.16 -13.05
N GLU A 58 6.40 3.00 -14.06
CA GLU A 58 6.56 1.95 -15.05
C GLU A 58 7.80 2.09 -15.92
N LYS A 59 8.38 3.28 -15.96
CA LYS A 59 9.57 3.57 -16.74
C LYS A 59 10.86 3.25 -16.00
N LYS A 60 10.77 2.86 -14.74
CA LYS A 60 11.94 2.57 -13.91
C LYS A 60 11.83 1.17 -13.33
N LYS A 61 12.98 0.51 -13.22
CA LYS A 61 13.05 -0.79 -12.55
C LYS A 61 13.41 -0.57 -11.10
N VAL A 62 12.65 -1.21 -10.23
CA VAL A 62 12.90 -1.17 -8.78
C VAL A 62 13.19 -2.58 -8.33
N SER A 63 14.21 -2.73 -7.48
CA SER A 63 14.53 -4.03 -6.90
C SER A 63 13.34 -4.53 -6.07
N PRO A 64 12.78 -5.71 -6.39
CA PRO A 64 11.66 -6.26 -5.61
C PRO A 64 12.01 -6.48 -4.15
N LEU A 65 13.24 -6.89 -3.86
CA LEU A 65 13.67 -7.10 -2.48
C LEU A 65 13.72 -5.79 -1.71
N PHE A 66 14.23 -4.77 -2.34
CA PHE A 66 14.35 -3.45 -1.71
C PHE A 66 12.98 -2.87 -1.38
N ILE A 67 12.07 -2.86 -2.36
CA ILE A 67 10.75 -2.29 -2.16
C ILE A 67 9.96 -3.09 -1.12
N THR A 68 10.13 -4.41 -1.09
CA THR A 68 9.49 -5.27 -0.11
C THR A 68 9.94 -4.93 1.31
N LYS A 69 11.25 -4.71 1.50
CA LYS A 69 11.79 -4.33 2.81
C LYS A 69 11.21 -3.00 3.29
N ILE A 70 11.16 -2.01 2.41
CA ILE A 70 10.62 -0.69 2.74
C ILE A 70 9.14 -0.82 3.07
N ALA A 71 8.37 -1.51 2.25
CA ALA A 71 6.93 -1.68 2.48
C ALA A 71 6.66 -2.35 3.82
N LYS A 72 7.42 -3.39 4.18
CA LYS A 72 7.28 -4.05 5.48
C LYS A 72 7.54 -3.09 6.64
N LEU A 73 8.60 -2.30 6.54
CA LEU A 73 8.93 -1.33 7.58
C LEU A 73 7.81 -0.29 7.74
N LEU A 74 7.28 0.20 6.64
CA LEU A 74 6.19 1.18 6.68
C LEU A 74 4.92 0.59 7.28
N LEU A 75 4.57 -0.64 6.93
CA LEU A 75 3.41 -1.32 7.49
C LEU A 75 3.52 -1.47 9.00
N GLN A 76 4.72 -1.76 9.51
CA GLN A 76 4.95 -1.93 10.92
C GLN A 76 4.85 -0.62 11.71
N GLN A 77 4.87 0.53 11.04
CA GLN A 77 4.73 1.82 11.68
C GLN A 77 3.27 2.21 11.93
N GLY A 78 2.32 1.42 11.46
CA GLY A 78 0.90 1.76 11.55
C GLY A 78 0.44 2.25 12.92
N PRO A 79 0.67 1.50 14.02
CA PRO A 79 0.22 1.93 15.35
C PRO A 79 0.88 3.22 15.84
N ARG A 80 2.04 3.59 15.32
CA ARG A 80 2.70 4.85 15.63
C ARG A 80 2.09 6.02 14.88
N LEU A 81 1.60 5.76 13.66
CA LEU A 81 0.95 6.78 12.84
C LEU A 81 -0.43 7.10 13.39
N ASP A 82 -1.17 6.06 13.76
CA ASP A 82 -2.49 6.18 14.36
C ASP A 82 -2.68 5.07 15.37
N PRO A 83 -2.73 5.40 16.68
CA PRO A 83 -2.93 4.37 17.72
C PRO A 83 -4.23 3.58 17.56
N CYS A 84 -5.21 4.15 16.87
CA CYS A 84 -6.49 3.49 16.62
C CYS A 84 -6.45 2.57 15.38
N MET A 85 -5.35 2.52 14.67
CA MET A 85 -5.22 1.67 13.49
C MET A 85 -5.32 0.21 13.88
N GLY A 86 -6.45 -0.41 13.58
CA GLY A 86 -6.74 -1.79 13.96
C GLY A 86 -6.72 -2.76 12.78
N ARG A 87 -6.81 -2.23 11.58
CA ARG A 87 -6.85 -3.03 10.37
C ARG A 87 -6.21 -2.29 9.21
N ILE A 88 -5.34 -2.98 8.49
CA ILE A 88 -4.84 -2.52 7.20
C ILE A 88 -5.25 -3.58 6.18
N GLU A 89 -5.99 -3.18 5.16
CA GLU A 89 -6.43 -4.08 4.11
C GLU A 89 -5.85 -3.66 2.77
N ALA A 90 -5.86 -4.58 1.81
CA ALA A 90 -5.43 -4.31 0.44
C ALA A 90 -6.29 -5.12 -0.51
N THR A 91 -6.58 -4.55 -1.68
CA THR A 91 -7.28 -5.25 -2.74
C THR A 91 -6.34 -5.45 -3.91
N VAL A 92 -6.37 -6.64 -4.49
CA VAL A 92 -5.50 -7.03 -5.60
C VAL A 92 -6.35 -7.68 -6.68
N ARG A 93 -6.14 -7.33 -7.94
CA ARG A 93 -6.86 -7.98 -9.05
C ARG A 93 -6.61 -9.49 -9.01
N SER A 94 -7.69 -10.26 -9.16
CA SER A 94 -7.61 -11.71 -9.10
C SER A 94 -6.77 -12.33 -10.22
N ASP A 95 -6.62 -11.61 -11.34
CA ASP A 95 -5.84 -12.06 -12.49
C ASP A 95 -4.40 -11.55 -12.48
N PHE A 96 -3.91 -11.09 -11.34
CA PHE A 96 -2.56 -10.53 -11.23
C PHE A 96 -1.70 -11.31 -10.22
N PRO A 97 -1.16 -12.49 -10.61
CA PRO A 97 -0.44 -13.38 -9.67
C PRO A 97 0.75 -12.74 -8.99
N ILE A 98 1.46 -11.84 -9.68
CA ILE A 98 2.64 -11.20 -9.10
C ILE A 98 2.25 -10.33 -7.91
N ALA A 99 1.18 -9.56 -8.05
CA ALA A 99 0.69 -8.70 -6.97
C ALA A 99 0.14 -9.53 -5.80
N ILE A 100 -0.53 -10.65 -6.09
CA ILE A 100 -1.03 -11.57 -5.07
C ILE A 100 0.15 -12.12 -4.25
N ARG A 101 1.20 -12.56 -4.93
CA ARG A 101 2.39 -13.08 -4.26
C ARG A 101 3.06 -12.00 -3.41
N TRP A 102 3.13 -10.78 -3.93
CA TRP A 102 3.74 -9.68 -3.20
C TRP A 102 2.98 -9.35 -1.93
N ALA A 103 1.66 -9.29 -2.01
CA ALA A 103 0.82 -9.05 -0.83
C ALA A 103 1.09 -10.10 0.26
N THR A 104 1.20 -11.37 -0.14
CA THR A 104 1.51 -12.47 0.77
C THR A 104 2.90 -12.28 1.40
N LEU A 105 3.89 -11.91 0.61
CA LEU A 105 5.25 -11.68 1.10
C LEU A 105 5.31 -10.51 2.08
N LEU A 106 4.46 -9.51 1.93
CA LEU A 106 4.39 -8.38 2.84
C LEU A 106 3.74 -8.73 4.19
N GLY A 107 3.10 -9.89 4.29
CA GLY A 107 2.45 -10.32 5.52
C GLY A 107 0.94 -10.18 5.48
N PHE A 108 0.37 -9.90 4.33
CA PHE A 108 -1.09 -9.89 4.17
C PHE A 108 -1.62 -11.30 4.02
N GLU A 109 -2.81 -11.52 4.55
CA GLU A 109 -3.49 -12.79 4.46
C GLU A 109 -4.77 -12.64 3.65
N TYR A 110 -5.03 -13.63 2.80
CA TYR A 110 -6.22 -13.66 1.97
C TYR A 110 -7.49 -13.76 2.82
N GLU A 111 -8.50 -12.97 2.48
CA GLU A 111 -9.75 -12.93 3.24
C GLU A 111 -10.97 -13.28 2.39
N GLY A 112 -10.95 -12.98 1.10
CA GLY A 112 -12.12 -13.28 0.26
C GLY A 112 -12.07 -12.63 -1.10
N VAL A 113 -13.10 -12.89 -1.90
CA VAL A 113 -13.22 -12.36 -3.26
C VAL A 113 -14.23 -11.21 -3.27
N LEU A 114 -13.84 -10.14 -3.95
CA LEU A 114 -14.72 -9.00 -4.24
C LEU A 114 -15.18 -9.14 -5.68
N HIS A 115 -16.39 -9.60 -5.89
CA HIS A 115 -16.92 -9.82 -7.22
C HIS A 115 -17.26 -8.50 -7.90
N ASP A 116 -16.97 -8.42 -9.21
CA ASP A 116 -17.30 -7.26 -10.05
C ASP A 116 -16.78 -5.95 -9.46
N PHE A 117 -15.59 -5.99 -8.86
CA PHE A 117 -15.06 -4.87 -8.10
C PHE A 117 -14.53 -3.75 -8.97
N ASP A 118 -13.92 -4.07 -10.10
CA ASP A 118 -13.36 -3.08 -10.99
C ASP A 118 -14.48 -2.43 -11.82
N LYS A 119 -14.56 -1.11 -11.75
CA LYS A 119 -15.63 -0.36 -12.43
C LYS A 119 -15.51 -0.39 -13.94
N ASP A 120 -14.29 -0.54 -14.45
CA ASP A 120 -14.03 -0.42 -15.88
C ASP A 120 -14.26 -1.72 -16.62
N ASP A 121 -13.82 -2.84 -16.06
CA ASP A 121 -13.89 -4.13 -16.75
C ASP A 121 -14.63 -5.22 -15.97
N GLY A 122 -15.16 -4.93 -14.80
CA GLY A 122 -15.89 -5.88 -13.98
C GLY A 122 -15.04 -6.98 -13.38
N SER A 123 -13.73 -6.82 -13.37
CA SER A 123 -12.82 -7.82 -12.80
C SER A 123 -13.03 -8.00 -11.31
N ASP A 124 -12.84 -9.23 -10.85
CA ASP A 124 -12.83 -9.51 -9.42
C ASP A 124 -11.53 -9.05 -8.80
N HIS A 125 -11.60 -8.64 -7.56
CA HIS A 125 -10.42 -8.38 -6.73
C HIS A 125 -10.42 -9.32 -5.55
N LEU A 126 -9.23 -9.57 -5.01
CA LEU A 126 -9.05 -10.33 -3.78
C LEU A 126 -8.82 -9.37 -2.64
N MET A 127 -9.47 -9.62 -1.52
CA MET A 127 -9.28 -8.86 -0.30
C MET A 127 -8.22 -9.54 0.57
N PHE A 128 -7.26 -8.74 1.01
CA PHE A 128 -6.22 -9.16 1.94
C PHE A 128 -6.22 -8.26 3.17
N TYR A 129 -5.76 -8.76 4.29
CA TYR A 129 -5.55 -7.94 5.48
C TYR A 129 -4.18 -8.23 6.09
N PHE A 130 -3.60 -7.22 6.72
CA PHE A 130 -2.25 -7.32 7.27
C PHE A 130 -2.29 -7.90 8.69
N LYS A 131 -1.68 -9.07 8.88
CA LYS A 131 -1.65 -9.73 10.18
C LYS A 131 -0.55 -9.23 11.10
N GLY A 132 0.45 -8.56 10.57
CA GLY A 132 1.61 -8.11 11.33
C GLY A 132 1.39 -6.86 12.16
N LEU A 133 0.16 -6.33 12.19
CA LEU A 133 -0.14 -5.11 12.92
C LEU A 133 -0.17 -5.39 14.41
N LYS A 134 0.80 -4.84 15.15
CA LYS A 134 0.89 -5.02 16.59
C LYS A 134 0.26 -3.85 17.29
N ARG A 135 -0.70 -4.16 18.14
CA ARG A 135 -1.33 -3.17 19.01
C ARG A 135 -0.52 -3.07 20.30
N GLU A 136 -0.25 -1.85 20.75
CA GLU A 136 0.52 -1.63 21.95
C GLU A 136 -0.18 -2.11 23.21
N ASN A 137 -1.47 -2.20 23.19
CA ASN A 137 -2.24 -2.49 24.37
C ASN A 137 -2.95 -3.83 24.24
N ASN A 138 -2.19 -4.89 24.37
CA ASN A 138 -2.71 -6.24 24.40
C ASN A 138 -3.09 -6.72 25.78
N VAL A 139 -3.16 -5.82 26.70
CA VAL A 139 -3.64 -6.17 28.02
C VAL A 139 -5.14 -6.31 27.92
N GLY A 140 -5.50 -7.49 27.64
CA GLY A 140 -6.92 -7.83 27.52
C GLY A 140 -7.67 -7.59 28.77
#